data_93d1136f968700d733adc272100c14bd
#
_entry.id   93d1136f968700d733adc272100c14bd
#
_cell.length_a   1.000
_cell.length_b   1.000
_cell.length_c   1.000
_cell.angle_alpha   90.00
_cell.angle_beta   90.00
_cell.angle_gamma   90.00
#
_symmetry.space_group_name_H-M   'P 1'
#
loop_
_entity.id
_entity.type
_entity.pdbx_description
1 polymer ?
#
loop_
_entity_poly.entity_id
_entity_poly.type
_entity_poly.pdbx_seq_one_letter_code
_entity_poly.pdbx_strand_id
1 'polypeptide(L)'
;MQNFDYCTPTRLIFGQGVVEKLPEVMSRYGKKILLTYGGGSIKKLGLYDKVKELLRDFEIVELSGIQPNPKYDPSVLEGVKLCKENDVDVILSVGGGSVLDCSKAIAAGAKYDGEPWNLISYKVKAKAALPICIIK
;
A
#
# COMPACT_ATOMS: atom_id res chain seq x y z
N MET A 1 -4.87 -35.97 7.85
CA MET A 1 -4.90 -34.68 7.11
C MET A 1 -5.93 -33.79 7.76
N GLN A 2 -5.59 -32.55 8.07
CA GLN A 2 -6.57 -31.61 8.66
C GLN A 2 -7.40 -31.00 7.54
N ASN A 3 -8.69 -30.83 7.79
CA ASN A 3 -9.58 -30.15 6.85
C ASN A 3 -9.30 -28.64 6.90
N PHE A 4 -9.23 -28.01 5.74
CA PHE A 4 -9.13 -26.55 5.64
C PHE A 4 -9.92 -26.06 4.43
N ASP A 5 -10.36 -24.81 4.51
CA ASP A 5 -10.90 -24.03 3.41
C ASP A 5 -10.04 -22.82 3.22
N TYR A 6 -9.56 -22.61 2.01
CA TYR A 6 -8.65 -21.53 1.68
C TYR A 6 -9.11 -20.77 0.45
N CYS A 7 -9.27 -19.48 0.59
CA CYS A 7 -9.57 -18.57 -0.51
C CYS A 7 -8.69 -17.34 -0.43
N THR A 8 -8.05 -16.99 -1.52
CA THR A 8 -7.36 -15.70 -1.64
C THR A 8 -7.80 -15.00 -2.93
N PRO A 9 -8.38 -13.80 -2.83
CA PRO A 9 -8.77 -13.01 -4.00
C PRO A 9 -7.59 -12.26 -4.64
N THR A 10 -6.39 -12.37 -4.08
CA THR A 10 -5.21 -11.66 -4.56
C THR A 10 -4.82 -12.12 -5.95
N ARG A 11 -4.77 -11.17 -6.90
CA ARG A 11 -4.26 -11.41 -8.25
C ARG A 11 -2.74 -11.31 -8.24
N LEU A 12 -2.06 -12.35 -8.70
CA LEU A 12 -0.62 -12.37 -8.90
C LEU A 12 -0.30 -12.19 -10.39
N ILE A 13 0.53 -11.20 -10.71
CA ILE A 13 1.06 -10.99 -12.06
C ILE A 13 2.57 -11.17 -11.98
N PHE A 14 3.07 -12.23 -12.59
CA PHE A 14 4.49 -12.60 -12.54
C PHE A 14 5.08 -12.69 -13.94
N GLY A 15 6.32 -12.21 -14.11
CA GLY A 15 7.06 -12.32 -15.36
C GLY A 15 7.93 -11.09 -15.61
N GLN A 16 8.72 -11.16 -16.68
CA GLN A 16 9.54 -10.03 -17.10
C GLN A 16 8.65 -8.92 -17.69
N GLY A 17 8.96 -7.66 -17.34
CA GLY A 17 8.27 -6.50 -17.90
C GLY A 17 6.82 -6.32 -17.44
N VAL A 18 6.33 -7.13 -16.49
CA VAL A 18 4.92 -7.04 -16.03
C VAL A 18 4.59 -5.72 -15.35
N VAL A 19 5.59 -4.97 -14.89
CA VAL A 19 5.39 -3.63 -14.31
C VAL A 19 4.73 -2.66 -15.30
N GLU A 20 4.89 -2.87 -16.60
CA GLU A 20 4.22 -2.08 -17.63
C GLU A 20 2.69 -2.15 -17.58
N LYS A 21 2.13 -3.17 -16.93
CA LYS A 21 0.69 -3.30 -16.70
C LYS A 21 0.17 -2.45 -15.55
N LEU A 22 1.06 -1.77 -14.83
CA LEU A 22 0.71 -1.00 -13.64
C LEU A 22 -0.43 0.01 -13.87
N PRO A 23 -0.43 0.83 -14.94
CA PRO A 23 -1.53 1.77 -15.17
C PRO A 23 -2.89 1.08 -15.35
N GLU A 24 -2.94 -0.03 -16.07
CA GLU A 24 -4.16 -0.83 -16.26
C GLU A 24 -4.67 -1.38 -14.94
N VAL A 25 -3.79 -1.94 -14.14
CA VAL A 25 -4.15 -2.52 -12.83
C VAL A 25 -4.64 -1.46 -11.88
N MET A 26 -3.91 -0.34 -11.76
CA MET A 26 -4.25 0.74 -10.84
C MET A 26 -5.56 1.43 -11.22
N SER A 27 -5.85 1.59 -12.51
CA SER A 27 -7.07 2.25 -12.99
C SER A 27 -8.38 1.57 -12.56
N ARG A 28 -8.31 0.29 -12.18
CA ARG A 28 -9.46 -0.46 -11.66
C ARG A 28 -9.90 0.01 -10.27
N TYR A 29 -9.02 0.67 -9.54
CA TYR A 29 -9.26 1.08 -8.15
C TYR A 29 -9.50 2.57 -7.99
N GLY A 30 -9.00 3.39 -8.89
CA GLY A 30 -9.16 4.83 -8.85
C GLY A 30 -7.95 5.59 -9.35
N LYS A 31 -7.94 6.89 -9.18
CA LYS A 31 -6.90 7.80 -9.68
C LYS A 31 -5.98 8.35 -8.60
N LYS A 32 -6.37 8.28 -7.34
CA LYS A 32 -5.64 8.84 -6.22
C LYS A 32 -4.89 7.75 -5.47
N ILE A 33 -3.58 7.80 -5.52
CA ILE A 33 -2.68 6.74 -5.06
C ILE A 33 -1.85 7.25 -3.89
N LEU A 34 -1.76 6.46 -2.81
CA LEU A 34 -0.67 6.58 -1.85
C LEU A 34 0.45 5.62 -2.26
N LEU A 35 1.59 6.18 -2.65
CA LEU A 35 2.80 5.42 -2.94
C LEU A 35 3.62 5.27 -1.66
N THR A 36 3.80 4.04 -1.20
CA THR A 36 4.58 3.73 -0.01
C THR A 36 5.88 3.02 -0.37
N TYR A 37 6.98 3.44 0.23
CA TYR A 37 8.28 2.80 0.03
C TYR A 37 9.22 3.05 1.22
N GLY A 38 10.29 2.26 1.31
CA GLY A 38 11.27 2.37 2.36
C GLY A 38 12.33 3.44 2.10
N GLY A 39 13.60 3.05 2.20
CA GLY A 39 14.74 3.92 1.92
C GLY A 39 14.98 4.15 0.43
N GLY A 40 16.21 4.50 0.07
CA GLY A 40 16.56 4.89 -1.28
C GLY A 40 16.72 3.76 -2.30
N SER A 41 16.50 2.49 -1.95
CA SER A 41 16.77 1.35 -2.85
C SER A 41 15.95 1.40 -4.13
N ILE A 42 14.67 1.75 -4.05
CA ILE A 42 13.81 1.84 -5.24
C ILE A 42 14.26 2.95 -6.21
N LYS A 43 14.83 4.02 -5.67
CA LYS A 43 15.39 5.12 -6.48
C LYS A 43 16.69 4.71 -7.17
N LYS A 44 17.56 4.00 -6.44
CA LYS A 44 18.83 3.50 -6.99
C LYS A 44 18.63 2.49 -8.11
N LEU A 45 17.58 1.68 -8.04
CA LEU A 45 17.24 0.69 -9.06
C LEU A 45 16.45 1.27 -10.25
N GLY A 46 16.12 2.56 -10.23
CA GLY A 46 15.33 3.20 -11.27
C GLY A 46 13.83 2.86 -11.23
N LEU A 47 13.41 2.04 -10.28
CA LEU A 47 12.00 1.62 -10.16
C LEU A 47 11.08 2.77 -9.78
N TYR A 48 11.56 3.69 -8.94
CA TYR A 48 10.80 4.90 -8.57
C TYR A 48 10.45 5.73 -9.80
N ASP A 49 11.43 6.04 -10.64
CA ASP A 49 11.23 6.84 -11.85
C ASP A 49 10.30 6.13 -12.83
N LYS A 50 10.45 4.80 -12.96
CA LYS A 50 9.59 3.98 -13.80
C LYS A 50 8.13 4.01 -13.34
N VAL A 51 7.89 3.86 -12.06
CA VAL A 51 6.55 3.93 -11.47
C VAL A 51 5.94 5.31 -11.69
N LYS A 52 6.68 6.37 -11.45
CA LYS A 52 6.21 7.75 -11.65
C LYS A 52 5.88 8.02 -13.12
N GLU A 53 6.67 7.53 -14.05
CA GLU A 53 6.41 7.64 -15.48
C GLU A 53 5.14 6.91 -15.88
N LEU A 54 5.00 5.65 -15.47
CA LEU A 54 3.83 4.82 -15.78
C LEU A 54 2.53 5.40 -15.23
N LEU A 55 2.61 6.03 -14.07
CA LEU A 55 1.45 6.59 -13.36
C LEU A 55 1.31 8.11 -13.52
N ARG A 56 1.87 8.70 -14.57
CA ARG A 56 1.85 10.16 -14.79
C ARG A 56 0.44 10.76 -14.85
N ASP A 57 -0.56 9.98 -15.25
CA ASP A 57 -1.96 10.42 -15.32
C ASP A 57 -2.74 10.22 -14.01
N PHE A 58 -2.05 9.81 -12.94
CA PHE A 58 -2.62 9.58 -11.62
C PHE A 58 -2.17 10.67 -10.65
N GLU A 59 -2.98 10.91 -9.62
CA GLU A 59 -2.59 11.75 -8.49
C GLU A 59 -1.86 10.89 -7.46
N ILE A 60 -0.58 11.20 -7.20
CA ILE A 60 0.26 10.43 -6.30
C ILE A 60 0.63 11.26 -5.09
N VAL A 61 0.31 10.73 -3.91
CA VAL A 61 0.82 11.19 -2.62
C VAL A 61 1.85 10.16 -2.17
N GLU A 62 2.96 10.60 -1.59
CA GLU A 62 4.06 9.71 -1.24
C GLU A 62 4.26 9.62 0.28
N LEU A 63 4.50 8.41 0.74
CA LEU A 63 5.00 8.11 2.08
C LEU A 63 6.31 7.32 1.95
N SER A 64 7.42 8.01 2.14
CA SER A 64 8.77 7.44 2.04
C SER A 64 9.36 7.13 3.41
N GLY A 65 10.51 6.45 3.41
CA GLY A 65 11.31 6.27 4.61
C GLY A 65 10.73 5.26 5.61
N ILE A 66 9.86 4.36 5.15
CA ILE A 66 9.36 3.28 6.01
C ILE A 66 10.53 2.37 6.37
N GLN A 67 10.82 2.29 7.66
CA GLN A 67 11.93 1.53 8.18
C GLN A 67 11.62 0.03 8.28
N PRO A 68 12.65 -0.84 8.28
CA PRO A 68 12.48 -2.21 8.75
C PRO A 68 11.80 -2.23 10.13
N ASN A 69 10.85 -3.14 10.34
CA ASN A 69 9.99 -3.14 11.52
C ASN A 69 9.26 -1.80 11.71
N PRO A 70 8.32 -1.47 10.83
CA PRO A 70 7.69 -0.16 10.80
C PRO A 70 6.98 0.13 12.12
N LYS A 71 7.09 1.38 12.54
CA LYS A 71 6.47 1.85 13.76
C LYS A 71 5.08 2.42 13.46
N TYR A 72 4.18 2.24 14.42
CA TYR A 72 2.87 2.87 14.38
C TYR A 72 2.99 4.39 14.27
N ASP A 73 3.78 4.99 15.14
CA ASP A 73 4.12 6.41 15.11
C ASP A 73 5.61 6.56 14.71
N PRO A 74 5.95 7.31 13.66
CA PRO A 74 5.05 8.15 12.87
C PRO A 74 4.42 7.47 11.64
N SER A 75 4.93 6.33 11.16
CA SER A 75 4.69 5.85 9.79
C SER A 75 3.21 5.53 9.49
N VAL A 76 2.56 4.74 10.35
CA VAL A 76 1.15 4.38 10.13
C VAL A 76 0.25 5.59 10.29
N LEU A 77 0.45 6.39 11.34
CA LEU A 77 -0.35 7.59 11.59
C LEU A 77 -0.26 8.60 10.45
N GLU A 78 0.94 8.85 9.95
CA GLU A 78 1.14 9.76 8.82
C GLU A 78 0.47 9.23 7.55
N GLY A 79 0.63 7.93 7.27
CA GLY A 79 -0.02 7.29 6.13
C GLY A 79 -1.54 7.37 6.18
N VAL A 80 -2.15 7.11 7.33
CA VAL A 80 -3.60 7.24 7.54
C VAL A 80 -4.05 8.68 7.32
N LYS A 81 -3.32 9.64 7.86
CA LYS A 81 -3.61 11.07 7.67
C LYS A 81 -3.56 11.46 6.19
N LEU A 82 -2.52 11.08 5.48
CA LEU A 82 -2.37 11.35 4.04
C LEU A 82 -3.53 10.75 3.23
N CYS A 83 -3.94 9.52 3.54
CA CYS A 83 -5.07 8.88 2.87
C CYS A 83 -6.37 9.64 3.07
N LYS A 84 -6.66 10.09 4.30
CA LYS A 84 -7.89 10.80 4.63
C LYS A 84 -7.92 12.22 4.06
N GLU A 85 -6.82 12.95 4.15
CA GLU A 85 -6.72 14.32 3.63
C GLU A 85 -6.80 14.41 2.11
N ASN A 86 -6.33 13.38 1.41
CA ASN A 86 -6.26 13.35 -0.04
C ASN A 86 -7.31 12.46 -0.71
N ASP A 87 -8.22 11.87 0.05
CA ASP A 87 -9.23 10.92 -0.46
C ASP A 87 -8.60 9.82 -1.33
N VAL A 88 -7.57 9.18 -0.83
CA VAL A 88 -6.82 8.13 -1.54
C VAL A 88 -7.73 6.95 -1.86
N ASP A 89 -7.66 6.47 -3.10
CA ASP A 89 -8.45 5.34 -3.59
C ASP A 89 -7.75 3.99 -3.39
N VAL A 90 -6.42 3.98 -3.49
CA VAL A 90 -5.62 2.76 -3.49
C VAL A 90 -4.21 3.03 -2.99
N ILE A 91 -3.61 2.06 -2.32
CA ILE A 91 -2.21 2.11 -1.91
C ILE A 91 -1.36 1.30 -2.88
N LEU A 92 -0.28 1.89 -3.38
CA LEU A 92 0.76 1.18 -4.12
C LEU A 92 1.98 1.02 -3.20
N SER A 93 2.22 -0.19 -2.76
CA SER A 93 3.36 -0.55 -1.91
C SER A 93 4.52 -1.05 -2.75
N VAL A 94 5.66 -0.37 -2.69
CA VAL A 94 6.87 -0.74 -3.45
C VAL A 94 7.99 -1.05 -2.48
N GLY A 95 8.34 -2.32 -2.34
CA GLY A 95 9.39 -2.76 -1.43
C GLY A 95 9.14 -4.12 -0.81
N GLY A 96 9.80 -4.36 0.31
CA GLY A 96 9.73 -5.62 1.04
C GLY A 96 8.56 -5.73 2.01
N GLY A 97 8.62 -6.76 2.86
CA GLY A 97 7.57 -7.07 3.84
C GLY A 97 7.24 -5.92 4.79
N SER A 98 8.25 -5.19 5.26
CA SER A 98 8.04 -4.06 6.19
C SER A 98 7.19 -2.94 5.58
N VAL A 99 7.44 -2.60 4.31
CA VAL A 99 6.64 -1.61 3.58
C VAL A 99 5.21 -2.10 3.41
N LEU A 100 5.05 -3.38 3.06
CA LEU A 100 3.73 -4.00 2.90
C LEU A 100 2.95 -4.04 4.21
N ASP A 101 3.56 -4.44 5.30
CA ASP A 101 2.90 -4.52 6.61
C ASP A 101 2.45 -3.14 7.10
N CYS A 102 3.29 -2.13 6.92
CA CYS A 102 2.90 -0.74 7.18
C CYS A 102 1.71 -0.32 6.31
N SER A 103 1.74 -0.65 5.03
CA SER A 103 0.68 -0.32 4.07
C SER A 103 -0.65 -0.99 4.41
N LYS A 104 -0.63 -2.22 4.91
CA LYS A 104 -1.84 -2.92 5.41
C LYS A 104 -2.48 -2.19 6.59
N ALA A 105 -1.66 -1.77 7.56
CA ALA A 105 -2.14 -1.01 8.70
C ALA A 105 -2.74 0.34 8.28
N ILE A 106 -2.09 1.03 7.34
CA ILE A 106 -2.59 2.28 6.75
C ILE A 106 -3.91 2.05 6.03
N ALA A 107 -4.01 1.02 5.20
CA ALA A 107 -5.22 0.70 4.44
C ALA A 107 -6.45 0.48 5.33
N ALA A 108 -6.27 -0.26 6.41
CA ALA A 108 -7.34 -0.46 7.39
C ALA A 108 -7.67 0.83 8.16
N GLY A 109 -6.65 1.55 8.62
CA GLY A 109 -6.82 2.80 9.36
C GLY A 109 -7.50 3.90 8.54
N ALA A 110 -7.24 3.96 7.24
CA ALA A 110 -7.85 4.94 6.33
C ALA A 110 -9.38 4.80 6.22
N LYS A 111 -9.91 3.60 6.43
CA LYS A 111 -11.35 3.29 6.41
C LYS A 111 -11.97 3.17 7.80
N TYR A 112 -11.25 3.57 8.82
CA TYR A 112 -11.69 3.52 10.22
C TYR A 112 -11.79 4.93 10.80
N ASP A 113 -12.90 5.23 11.48
CA ASP A 113 -13.17 6.55 12.03
C ASP A 113 -12.60 6.77 13.43
N GLY A 114 -11.99 5.75 14.03
CA GLY A 114 -11.40 5.82 15.35
C GLY A 114 -9.87 5.84 15.32
N GLU A 115 -9.29 5.63 16.49
CA GLU A 115 -7.84 5.51 16.66
C GLU A 115 -7.32 4.24 15.97
N PRO A 116 -6.43 4.34 14.96
CA PRO A 116 -5.94 3.19 14.20
C PRO A 116 -5.28 2.11 15.08
N TRP A 117 -4.73 2.48 16.23
CA TRP A 117 -4.16 1.53 17.19
C TRP A 117 -5.16 0.47 17.66
N ASN A 118 -6.45 0.83 17.73
CA ASN A 118 -7.49 -0.12 18.10
C ASN A 118 -7.62 -1.29 17.12
N LEU A 119 -7.32 -1.06 15.83
CA LEU A 119 -7.26 -2.12 14.83
C LEU A 119 -6.02 -2.98 14.98
N ILE A 120 -4.87 -2.36 15.20
CA ILE A 120 -3.57 -3.04 15.32
C ILE A 120 -3.53 -3.89 16.61
N SER A 121 -4.10 -3.38 17.71
CA SER A 121 -4.19 -4.08 19.00
C SER A 121 -5.34 -5.07 19.08
N TYR A 122 -6.06 -5.30 18.00
CA TYR A 122 -7.22 -6.21 17.92
C TYR A 122 -8.37 -5.87 18.88
N LYS A 123 -8.46 -4.66 19.37
CA LYS A 123 -9.62 -4.20 20.16
C LYS A 123 -10.87 -4.07 19.31
N VAL A 124 -10.68 -3.73 18.03
CA VAL A 124 -11.74 -3.61 17.03
C VAL A 124 -11.33 -4.38 15.78
N LYS A 125 -12.28 -5.04 15.13
CA LYS A 125 -12.04 -5.68 13.84
C LYS A 125 -12.24 -4.68 12.70
N ALA A 126 -11.32 -4.68 11.74
CA ALA A 126 -11.47 -3.91 10.52
C ALA A 126 -12.68 -4.40 9.72
N LYS A 127 -13.56 -3.49 9.33
CA LYS A 127 -14.73 -3.78 8.48
C LYS A 127 -14.46 -3.47 7.00
N ALA A 128 -13.52 -2.58 6.74
CA ALA A 128 -13.13 -2.17 5.41
C ALA A 128 -11.65 -1.76 5.40
N ALA A 129 -11.04 -1.80 4.23
CA ALA A 129 -9.69 -1.31 4.00
C ALA A 129 -9.58 -0.77 2.57
N LEU A 130 -8.61 0.10 2.33
CA LEU A 130 -8.25 0.48 0.98
C LEU A 130 -7.65 -0.73 0.23
N PRO A 131 -7.87 -0.86 -1.08
CA PRO A 131 -7.15 -1.85 -1.87
C PRO A 131 -5.65 -1.54 -1.88
N ILE A 132 -4.85 -2.61 -1.93
CA ILE A 132 -3.39 -2.52 -1.98
C ILE A 132 -2.89 -3.22 -3.23
N CYS A 133 -2.09 -2.52 -4.02
CA CYS A 133 -1.27 -3.10 -5.07
C CYS A 133 0.19 -3.15 -4.60
N ILE A 134 0.91 -4.19 -5.00
CA ILE A 134 2.26 -4.45 -4.50
C ILE A 134 3.21 -4.66 -5.68
N ILE A 135 4.35 -4.00 -5.64
CA ILE A 135 5.52 -4.32 -6.47
C ILE A 135 6.62 -4.81 -5.52
N LYS A 136 7.04 -6.05 -5.73
CA LYS A 136 8.04 -6.70 -4.89
C LYS A 136 9.26 -7.16 -5.71
#